data_67cdc49dc6b725dd5909d0eed7ab9d62
#
_entry.id   67cdc49dc6b725dd5909d0eed7ab9d62
#
_cell.length_a   1.000
_cell.length_b   1.000
_cell.length_c   1.000
_cell.angle_alpha   90.00
_cell.angle_beta   90.00
_cell.angle_gamma   90.00
#
_symmetry.space_group_name_H-M   'P 1'
#
loop_
_entity.id
_entity.type
_entity.pdbx_description
1 polymer ?
#
loop_
_entity_poly.entity_id
_entity_poly.type
_entity_poly.pdbx_seq_one_letter_code
_entity_poly.pdbx_strand_id
1 'polypeptide(L)'
;TKPLPFEDGTFDLIFNPVSNCYVEELEPIWKECARVLKPGGVLLVGFDNGFNYLFDEDETVIKYTLPYNPLKDEALYREAMDLDFGVQFSHTLDEEIGGQLRAGFMLTDIYEDTNGEGFLHEHGVPCFVATRCVKK
;
A
#
# COMPACT_ATOMS: atom_id res chain seq x y z
N THR A 1 10.72 11.56 0.52
CA THR A 1 9.96 11.60 1.78
C THR A 1 10.81 12.21 2.88
N LYS A 2 10.28 13.20 3.57
CA LYS A 2 10.96 13.80 4.71
C LYS A 2 10.82 12.91 5.94
N PRO A 3 11.82 12.87 6.84
CA PRO A 3 11.69 12.18 8.10
C PRO A 3 10.48 12.69 8.90
N LEU A 4 9.83 11.79 9.62
CA LEU A 4 8.75 12.19 10.53
C LEU A 4 9.34 13.03 11.68
N PRO A 5 8.60 14.07 12.14
CA PRO A 5 9.09 14.98 13.18
C PRO A 5 9.01 14.38 14.60
N PHE A 6 9.40 13.13 14.75
CA PHE A 6 9.37 12.40 16.02
C PHE A 6 10.71 11.72 16.26
N GLU A 7 11.05 11.56 17.53
CA GLU A 7 12.25 10.85 17.94
C GLU A 7 12.11 9.34 17.76
N ASP A 8 13.23 8.64 17.75
CA ASP A 8 13.27 7.18 17.72
C ASP A 8 12.48 6.59 18.90
N GLY A 9 11.72 5.52 18.63
CA GLY A 9 11.02 4.81 19.69
C GLY A 9 9.98 5.63 20.45
N THR A 10 9.25 6.49 19.73
CA THR A 10 8.21 7.34 20.34
C THR A 10 6.88 6.62 20.52
N PHE A 11 6.51 5.76 19.57
CA PHE A 11 5.16 5.19 19.51
C PHE A 11 5.11 3.70 19.84
N ASP A 12 3.96 3.29 20.40
CA ASP A 12 3.62 1.88 20.62
C ASP A 12 2.86 1.28 19.45
N LEU A 13 2.16 2.11 18.69
CA LEU A 13 1.30 1.70 17.58
C LEU A 13 1.36 2.73 16.44
N ILE A 14 1.49 2.22 15.21
CA ILE A 14 1.25 2.98 13.99
C ILE A 14 0.11 2.33 13.24
N PHE A 15 -0.84 3.15 12.79
CA PHE A 15 -1.94 2.73 11.93
C PHE A 15 -1.85 3.44 10.59
N ASN A 16 -1.67 2.66 9.51
CA ASN A 16 -1.54 3.16 8.14
C ASN A 16 -2.66 2.58 7.28
N PRO A 17 -3.84 3.24 7.22
CA PRO A 17 -4.99 2.73 6.49
C PRO A 17 -4.98 3.16 5.04
N VAL A 18 -4.51 2.29 4.14
CA VAL A 18 -4.63 2.42 2.68
C VAL A 18 -4.15 3.78 2.12
N SER A 19 -3.00 4.26 2.57
CA SER A 19 -2.41 5.52 2.10
C SER A 19 -1.16 5.33 1.24
N ASN A 20 -0.65 4.12 1.11
CA ASN A 20 0.58 3.84 0.34
C ASN A 20 0.41 4.09 -1.16
N CYS A 21 -0.81 4.08 -1.66
CA CYS A 21 -1.11 4.39 -3.06
C CYS A 21 -0.72 5.83 -3.46
N TYR A 22 -0.52 6.72 -2.50
CA TYR A 22 -0.09 8.10 -2.76
C TYR A 22 1.42 8.29 -2.72
N VAL A 23 2.18 7.23 -2.49
CA VAL A 23 3.64 7.27 -2.35
C VAL A 23 4.27 6.38 -3.41
N GLU A 24 5.25 6.93 -4.15
CA GLU A 24 5.91 6.18 -5.21
C GLU A 24 6.83 5.09 -4.66
N GLU A 25 7.58 5.37 -3.62
CA GLU A 25 8.54 4.44 -3.01
C GLU A 25 8.21 4.17 -1.55
N LEU A 26 8.07 2.89 -1.19
CA LEU A 26 7.66 2.48 0.15
C LEU A 26 8.82 2.22 1.11
N GLU A 27 10.00 1.88 0.63
CA GLU A 27 11.12 1.55 1.51
C GLU A 27 11.41 2.64 2.57
N PRO A 28 11.45 3.94 2.23
CA PRO A 28 11.63 4.98 3.23
C PRO A 28 10.52 5.03 4.27
N ILE A 29 9.27 4.69 3.88
CA ILE A 29 8.12 4.65 4.79
C ILE A 29 8.34 3.56 5.86
N TRP A 30 8.73 2.36 5.43
CA TRP A 30 8.95 1.25 6.36
C TRP A 30 10.11 1.52 7.32
N LYS A 31 11.18 2.14 6.82
CA LYS A 31 12.32 2.53 7.66
C LYS A 31 11.92 3.56 8.72
N GLU A 32 11.12 4.55 8.34
CA GLU A 32 10.61 5.55 9.29
C GLU A 32 9.64 4.94 10.31
N CYS A 33 8.74 4.06 9.89
CA CYS A 33 7.87 3.34 10.82
C CYS A 33 8.68 2.54 11.84
N ALA A 34 9.71 1.84 11.38
CA ALA A 34 10.59 1.09 12.26
C ALA A 34 11.34 2.00 13.25
N ARG A 35 11.79 3.17 12.78
CA ARG A 35 12.53 4.12 13.61
C ARG A 35 11.68 4.67 14.74
N VAL A 36 10.47 5.14 14.45
CA VAL A 36 9.63 5.84 15.45
C VAL A 36 8.86 4.90 16.36
N LEU A 37 8.77 3.61 16.04
CA LEU A 37 8.16 2.62 16.92
C LEU A 37 9.15 2.13 17.96
N LYS A 38 8.66 1.90 19.17
CA LYS A 38 9.41 1.20 20.22
C LYS A 38 9.60 -0.26 19.83
N PRO A 39 10.67 -0.91 20.32
CA PRO A 39 10.76 -2.38 20.22
C PRO A 39 9.49 -3.02 20.80
N GLY A 40 8.93 -4.00 20.09
CA GLY A 40 7.64 -4.59 20.46
C GLY A 40 6.42 -3.77 20.01
N GLY A 41 6.61 -2.59 19.47
CA GLY A 41 5.55 -1.77 18.92
C GLY A 41 4.89 -2.40 17.71
N VAL A 42 3.65 -2.06 17.47
CA VAL A 42 2.79 -2.68 16.45
C VAL A 42 2.58 -1.74 15.26
N LEU A 43 2.71 -2.29 14.05
CA LEU A 43 2.39 -1.61 12.80
C LEU A 43 1.18 -2.32 12.16
N LEU A 44 0.07 -1.60 12.03
CA LEU A 44 -1.12 -2.05 11.31
C LEU A 44 -1.19 -1.34 9.98
N VAL A 45 -1.21 -2.10 8.88
CA VAL A 45 -1.24 -1.54 7.53
C VAL A 45 -2.39 -2.15 6.75
N GLY A 46 -3.16 -1.29 6.07
CA GLY A 46 -4.06 -1.71 5.01
C GLY A 46 -3.51 -1.21 3.68
N PHE A 47 -3.52 -2.06 2.64
CA PHE A 47 -3.02 -1.67 1.33
C PHE A 47 -3.75 -2.42 0.21
N ASP A 48 -3.67 -1.83 -0.99
CA ASP A 48 -4.18 -2.41 -2.21
C ASP A 48 -3.17 -3.41 -2.78
N ASN A 49 -3.63 -4.57 -3.25
CA ASN A 49 -2.73 -5.57 -3.85
C ASN A 49 -2.39 -5.30 -5.32
N GLY A 50 -2.85 -4.17 -5.87
CA GLY A 50 -2.63 -3.79 -7.26
C GLY A 50 -3.81 -4.11 -8.18
N PHE A 51 -4.73 -4.95 -7.80
CA PHE A 51 -5.84 -5.35 -8.68
C PHE A 51 -6.78 -4.20 -9.03
N ASN A 52 -6.97 -3.22 -8.14
CA ASN A 52 -7.77 -2.04 -8.44
C ASN A 52 -7.18 -1.15 -9.54
N TYR A 53 -5.91 -1.34 -9.90
CA TYR A 53 -5.20 -0.56 -10.92
C TYR A 53 -5.03 -1.31 -12.25
N LEU A 54 -5.60 -2.50 -12.37
CA LEU A 54 -5.33 -3.41 -13.48
C LEU A 54 -6.43 -3.40 -14.54
N PHE A 55 -7.67 -3.22 -14.13
CA PHE A 55 -8.86 -3.46 -14.95
C PHE A 55 -9.45 -2.17 -15.55
N ASP A 56 -10.36 -2.37 -16.54
CA ASP A 56 -11.25 -1.32 -17.05
C ASP A 56 -12.31 -0.94 -15.98
N GLU A 57 -13.17 0.03 -16.30
CA GLU A 57 -14.20 0.50 -15.36
C GLU A 57 -15.16 -0.60 -14.92
N ASP A 58 -15.46 -1.56 -15.81
CA ASP A 58 -16.36 -2.69 -15.51
C ASP A 58 -15.66 -3.83 -14.76
N GLU A 59 -14.37 -3.74 -14.55
CA GLU A 59 -13.54 -4.75 -13.89
C GLU A 59 -13.52 -6.12 -14.62
N THR A 60 -13.82 -6.14 -15.93
CA THR A 60 -13.95 -7.37 -16.69
C THR A 60 -12.77 -7.65 -17.63
N VAL A 61 -11.99 -6.63 -17.97
CA VAL A 61 -10.86 -6.72 -18.91
C VAL A 61 -9.63 -6.06 -18.32
N ILE A 62 -8.50 -6.70 -18.44
CA ILE A 62 -7.20 -6.10 -18.08
C ILE A 62 -6.89 -4.96 -19.05
N LYS A 63 -6.79 -3.75 -18.55
CA LYS A 63 -6.52 -2.54 -19.32
C LYS A 63 -5.11 -2.00 -19.09
N TYR A 64 -4.56 -2.15 -17.90
CA TYR A 64 -3.29 -1.58 -17.49
C TYR A 64 -2.24 -2.65 -17.20
N THR A 65 -0.98 -2.23 -17.17
CA THR A 65 0.15 -3.08 -16.78
C THR A 65 0.64 -2.64 -15.39
N LEU A 66 0.92 -3.61 -14.53
CA LEU A 66 1.50 -3.31 -13.22
C LEU A 66 3.05 -3.34 -13.29
N PRO A 67 3.74 -2.50 -12.52
CA PRO A 67 3.19 -1.54 -11.56
C PRO A 67 2.53 -0.34 -12.26
N TYR A 68 1.40 0.11 -11.71
CA TYR A 68 0.74 1.32 -12.18
C TYR A 68 1.49 2.53 -11.61
N ASN A 69 2.14 3.30 -12.49
CA ASN A 69 2.93 4.47 -12.11
C ASN A 69 2.78 5.58 -13.16
N PRO A 70 1.87 6.55 -12.94
CA PRO A 70 1.65 7.64 -13.88
C PRO A 70 2.86 8.56 -14.10
N LEU A 71 3.81 8.59 -13.17
CA LEU A 71 5.03 9.41 -13.35
C LEU A 71 5.98 8.83 -14.39
N LYS A 72 5.82 7.57 -14.76
CA LYS A 72 6.65 6.88 -15.75
C LYS A 72 5.97 6.68 -17.11
N ASP A 73 4.75 7.20 -17.28
CA ASP A 73 3.96 7.06 -18.49
C ASP A 73 3.12 8.32 -18.71
N GLU A 74 3.44 9.06 -19.78
CA GLU A 74 2.79 10.34 -20.05
C GLU A 74 1.27 10.23 -20.29
N ALA A 75 0.84 9.16 -20.95
CA ALA A 75 -0.59 8.94 -21.21
C ALA A 75 -1.33 8.63 -19.90
N LEU A 76 -0.76 7.80 -19.02
CA LEU A 76 -1.32 7.53 -17.70
C LEU A 76 -1.33 8.79 -16.83
N TYR A 77 -0.31 9.62 -16.92
CA TYR A 77 -0.26 10.86 -16.15
C TYR A 77 -1.39 11.81 -16.54
N ARG A 78 -1.64 11.99 -17.84
CA ARG A 78 -2.74 12.81 -18.34
C ARG A 78 -4.09 12.27 -17.88
N GLU A 79 -4.29 10.96 -17.99
CA GLU A 79 -5.52 10.31 -17.54
C GLU A 79 -5.70 10.48 -16.02
N ALA A 80 -4.65 10.28 -15.24
CA ALA A 80 -4.70 10.44 -13.78
C ALA A 80 -5.01 11.86 -13.35
N MET A 81 -4.51 12.88 -14.07
CA MET A 81 -4.78 14.29 -13.74
C MET A 81 -6.24 14.70 -13.97
N ASP A 82 -6.98 13.95 -14.80
CA ASP A 82 -8.41 14.17 -15.02
C ASP A 82 -9.27 13.50 -13.94
N LEU A 83 -8.68 12.70 -13.05
CA LEU A 83 -9.38 12.04 -11.95
C LEU A 83 -9.36 12.90 -10.67
N ASP A 84 -10.44 12.86 -9.91
CA ASP A 84 -10.58 13.65 -8.68
C ASP A 84 -9.58 13.28 -7.58
N PHE A 85 -9.10 12.04 -7.57
CA PHE A 85 -8.17 11.56 -6.54
C PHE A 85 -6.68 11.74 -6.92
N GLY A 86 -6.38 12.28 -8.11
CA GLY A 86 -5.01 12.59 -8.54
C GLY A 86 -4.13 11.38 -8.84
N VAL A 87 -2.81 11.56 -8.73
CA VAL A 87 -1.83 10.54 -9.05
C VAL A 87 -1.74 9.50 -7.94
N GLN A 88 -1.90 8.23 -8.32
CA GLN A 88 -1.75 7.09 -7.44
C GLN A 88 -0.78 6.07 -8.02
N PHE A 89 -0.27 5.19 -7.18
CA PHE A 89 0.71 4.16 -7.53
C PHE A 89 0.25 2.80 -7.02
N SER A 90 0.42 1.77 -7.85
CA SER A 90 0.30 0.40 -7.34
C SER A 90 1.66 -0.06 -6.80
N HIS A 91 1.63 -1.01 -5.89
CA HIS A 91 2.82 -1.62 -5.31
C HIS A 91 2.69 -3.15 -5.32
N THR A 92 3.83 -3.83 -5.36
CA THR A 92 3.86 -5.29 -5.26
C THR A 92 3.74 -5.73 -3.80
N LEU A 93 3.36 -6.99 -3.59
CA LEU A 93 3.40 -7.58 -2.24
C LEU A 93 4.83 -7.62 -1.68
N ASP A 94 5.82 -7.74 -2.56
CA ASP A 94 7.23 -7.63 -2.17
C ASP A 94 7.55 -6.28 -1.54
N GLU A 95 7.07 -5.19 -2.14
CA GLU A 95 7.25 -3.84 -1.59
C GLU A 95 6.45 -3.63 -0.31
N GLU A 96 5.19 -4.07 -0.29
CA GLU A 96 4.27 -3.84 0.83
C GLU A 96 4.58 -4.73 2.03
N ILE A 97 4.73 -6.02 1.84
CA ILE A 97 4.98 -6.98 2.93
C ILE A 97 6.49 -7.24 3.10
N GLY A 98 7.17 -7.57 2.02
CA GLY A 98 8.61 -7.80 2.04
C GLY A 98 9.38 -6.58 2.56
N GLY A 99 8.92 -5.37 2.18
CA GLY A 99 9.49 -4.11 2.66
C GLY A 99 9.42 -3.97 4.18
N GLN A 100 8.28 -4.33 4.79
CA GLN A 100 8.12 -4.33 6.25
C GLN A 100 9.10 -5.32 6.90
N LEU A 101 9.19 -6.53 6.36
CA LEU A 101 10.09 -7.55 6.90
C LEU A 101 11.56 -7.14 6.82
N ARG A 102 11.96 -6.55 5.72
CA ARG A 102 13.35 -6.05 5.53
C ARG A 102 13.67 -4.86 6.45
N ALA A 103 12.66 -4.08 6.85
CA ALA A 103 12.83 -2.98 7.78
C ALA A 103 12.93 -3.42 9.26
N GLY A 104 12.78 -4.71 9.54
CA GLY A 104 12.93 -5.26 10.89
C GLY A 104 11.64 -5.63 11.58
N PHE A 105 10.55 -5.72 10.85
CA PHE A 105 9.28 -6.16 11.38
C PHE A 105 9.08 -7.68 11.26
N MET A 106 8.30 -8.23 12.17
CA MET A 106 7.83 -9.61 12.11
C MET A 106 6.33 -9.60 11.86
N LEU A 107 5.90 -10.27 10.78
CA LEU A 107 4.48 -10.41 10.44
C LEU A 107 3.81 -11.36 11.42
N THR A 108 2.76 -10.89 12.08
CA THR A 108 2.03 -11.68 13.09
C THR A 108 0.60 -12.01 12.68
N ASP A 109 0.02 -11.27 11.74
CA ASP A 109 -1.31 -11.55 11.21
C ASP A 109 -1.50 -10.91 9.84
N ILE A 110 -2.38 -11.50 9.03
CA ILE A 110 -2.71 -11.02 7.69
C ILE A 110 -4.13 -11.47 7.32
N TYR A 111 -4.88 -10.62 6.65
CA TYR A 111 -6.12 -11.02 5.99
C TYR A 111 -6.35 -10.22 4.71
N GLU A 112 -7.23 -10.73 3.86
CA GLU A 112 -7.60 -10.13 2.58
C GLU A 112 -9.08 -9.76 2.58
N ASP A 113 -9.44 -8.76 1.76
CA ASP A 113 -10.83 -8.39 1.53
C ASP A 113 -11.02 -7.94 0.07
N THR A 114 -12.27 -7.98 -0.38
CA THR A 114 -12.65 -7.45 -1.70
C THR A 114 -12.76 -5.93 -1.63
N ASN A 115 -12.99 -5.28 -2.79
CA ASN A 115 -13.23 -3.84 -2.84
C ASN A 115 -14.67 -3.43 -2.46
N GLY A 116 -15.51 -4.38 -2.07
CA GLY A 116 -16.84 -4.13 -1.49
C GLY A 116 -18.01 -4.07 -2.48
N GLU A 117 -17.75 -3.84 -3.76
CA GLU A 117 -18.78 -3.81 -4.79
C GLU A 117 -18.18 -4.03 -6.19
N GLY A 118 -19.03 -4.39 -7.16
CA GLY A 118 -18.62 -4.58 -8.54
C GLY A 118 -18.29 -6.01 -8.91
N PHE A 119 -17.78 -6.19 -10.12
CA PHE A 119 -17.51 -7.51 -10.72
C PHE A 119 -16.50 -8.33 -9.91
N LEU A 120 -15.42 -7.72 -9.49
CA LEU A 120 -14.39 -8.40 -8.70
C LEU A 120 -14.95 -8.86 -7.34
N HIS A 121 -15.71 -7.99 -6.67
CA HIS A 121 -16.36 -8.33 -5.41
C HIS A 121 -17.34 -9.49 -5.57
N GLU A 122 -18.18 -9.45 -6.60
CA GLU A 122 -19.17 -10.48 -6.88
C GLU A 122 -18.52 -11.85 -7.16
N HIS A 123 -17.29 -11.85 -7.64
CA HIS A 123 -16.51 -13.06 -7.90
C HIS A 123 -15.52 -13.42 -6.77
N GLY A 124 -15.60 -12.72 -5.64
CA GLY A 124 -14.76 -13.01 -4.47
C GLY A 124 -13.28 -12.71 -4.66
N VAL A 125 -12.91 -11.82 -5.58
CA VAL A 125 -11.51 -11.46 -5.85
C VAL A 125 -11.01 -10.47 -4.81
N PRO A 126 -9.98 -10.81 -4.01
CA PRO A 126 -9.45 -9.88 -3.03
C PRO A 126 -8.66 -8.76 -3.71
N CYS A 127 -8.88 -7.52 -3.28
CA CYS A 127 -8.18 -6.33 -3.75
C CYS A 127 -7.39 -5.64 -2.64
N PHE A 128 -7.74 -5.90 -1.38
CA PHE A 128 -7.10 -5.29 -0.21
C PHE A 128 -6.51 -6.34 0.70
N VAL A 129 -5.42 -5.94 1.35
CA VAL A 129 -4.71 -6.76 2.33
C VAL A 129 -4.50 -5.92 3.59
N ALA A 130 -4.70 -6.53 4.75
CA ALA A 130 -4.32 -5.93 6.03
C ALA A 130 -3.26 -6.79 6.69
N THR A 131 -2.22 -6.14 7.22
CA THR A 131 -1.14 -6.80 7.94
C THR A 131 -0.98 -6.24 9.34
N ARG A 132 -0.61 -7.12 10.25
CA ARG A 132 -0.14 -6.75 11.59
C ARG A 132 1.30 -7.20 11.72
N CYS A 133 2.18 -6.26 11.97
CA CYS A 133 3.59 -6.52 12.20
C CYS A 133 4.03 -6.00 13.56
N VAL A 134 5.05 -6.63 14.12
CA VAL A 134 5.65 -6.23 15.41
C VAL A 134 7.12 -5.91 15.16
N LYS A 135 7.59 -4.78 15.67
CA LYS A 135 9.00 -4.40 15.61
C LYS A 135 9.83 -5.30 16.50
N LYS A 136 10.83 -5.92 15.92
CA LYS A 136 11.83 -6.73 16.65
C LYS A 136 12.68 -5.90 17.59
#